data_5fe0c7c3f59478be440276264aa44572
#
_entry.id   5fe0c7c3f59478be440276264aa44572
#
_cell.length_a   1.000
_cell.length_b   1.000
_cell.length_c   1.000
_cell.angle_alpha   90.00
_cell.angle_beta   90.00
_cell.angle_gamma   90.00
#
_symmetry.space_group_name_H-M   'P 1'
#
loop_
_entity.id
_entity.type
_entity.pdbx_description
1 polymer ?
#
loop_
_entity_poly.entity_id
_entity_poly.type
_entity_poly.pdbx_seq_one_letter_code
_entity_poly.pdbx_strand_id
1 'polypeptide(L)'
;MVKIEVAKAINFNELINSKEAEVVSMRILNEANSYISLFSLAKNEEITAEAMLGNRYYYCFNGNGEISVENNKKPIKTGDFLEVLANNNYSVKSLDTLKLIEIGEKIGDETMENQTLKMLESASAFSLADCVEYKEGQIVSKNLVAKANLVITVMSFWKGESLDPHKAPGDALVTVLDGEGKYIVDGKAFIVKKGESAVLPANIPHAVEAETQNFKMMLTLVK
;
A
#
# COMPACT_ATOMS: atom_id res chain seq x y z
N MET A 1 19.06 3.22 -4.64
CA MET A 1 17.69 2.81 -4.98
C MET A 1 17.77 1.43 -5.61
N VAL A 2 17.07 0.45 -5.04
CA VAL A 2 16.97 -0.89 -5.66
C VAL A 2 16.07 -0.76 -6.88
N LYS A 3 16.56 -1.19 -8.05
CA LYS A 3 15.76 -1.18 -9.27
C LYS A 3 14.78 -2.34 -9.21
N ILE A 4 13.54 -2.05 -8.86
CA ILE A 4 12.45 -3.04 -8.90
C ILE A 4 12.17 -3.35 -10.37
N GLU A 5 12.11 -4.63 -10.71
CA GLU A 5 11.68 -5.05 -12.03
C GLU A 5 10.18 -4.77 -12.20
N VAL A 6 9.86 -4.04 -13.26
CA VAL A 6 8.48 -3.73 -13.63
C VAL A 6 7.84 -4.88 -14.41
N ALA A 7 6.52 -4.91 -14.49
CA ALA A 7 5.75 -5.90 -15.26
C ALA A 7 6.00 -7.35 -14.84
N LYS A 8 6.15 -7.59 -13.53
CA LYS A 8 6.17 -8.93 -12.94
C LYS A 8 5.68 -8.90 -11.49
N ALA A 9 5.21 -10.05 -10.98
CA ALA A 9 4.86 -10.23 -9.58
C ALA A 9 6.12 -10.17 -8.69
N ILE A 10 5.99 -9.54 -7.53
CA ILE A 10 7.05 -9.36 -6.54
C ILE A 10 6.52 -9.81 -5.18
N ASN A 11 7.22 -10.74 -4.54
CA ASN A 11 6.95 -11.12 -3.17
C ASN A 11 7.78 -10.26 -2.21
N PHE A 12 7.17 -9.31 -1.54
CA PHE A 12 7.89 -8.44 -0.61
C PHE A 12 8.41 -9.19 0.63
N ASN A 13 7.82 -10.33 0.99
CA ASN A 13 8.37 -11.16 2.07
C ASN A 13 9.75 -11.74 1.74
N GLU A 14 10.03 -11.96 0.45
CA GLU A 14 11.34 -12.43 -0.02
C GLU A 14 12.32 -11.27 -0.26
N LEU A 15 11.77 -10.09 -0.62
CA LEU A 15 12.57 -8.93 -1.00
C LEU A 15 13.20 -8.24 0.21
N ILE A 16 12.49 -8.16 1.35
CA ILE A 16 12.98 -7.48 2.56
C ILE A 16 12.87 -8.39 3.78
N ASN A 17 14.00 -8.58 4.46
CA ASN A 17 14.08 -9.33 5.70
C ASN A 17 15.02 -8.63 6.68
N SER A 18 14.61 -8.55 7.94
CA SER A 18 15.46 -8.19 9.08
C SER A 18 16.03 -9.45 9.71
N LYS A 19 17.27 -9.37 10.18
CA LYS A 19 17.85 -10.33 11.11
C LYS A 19 17.49 -9.92 12.53
N GLU A 20 17.96 -10.70 13.50
CA GLU A 20 17.80 -10.38 14.92
C GLU A 20 18.38 -8.99 15.23
N ALA A 21 17.65 -8.19 16.01
CA ALA A 21 18.00 -6.82 16.40
C ALA A 21 18.25 -5.85 15.23
N GLU A 22 17.49 -5.99 14.15
CA GLU A 22 17.59 -5.12 12.98
C GLU A 22 16.25 -4.48 12.58
N VAL A 23 16.33 -3.23 12.15
CA VAL A 23 15.32 -2.55 11.33
C VAL A 23 15.90 -2.33 9.94
N VAL A 24 15.28 -2.92 8.94
CA VAL A 24 15.69 -2.77 7.54
C VAL A 24 14.65 -1.97 6.78
N SER A 25 15.09 -1.03 5.96
CA SER A 25 14.20 -0.26 5.08
C SER A 25 14.70 -0.24 3.64
N MET A 26 13.77 -0.16 2.70
CA MET A 26 14.06 -0.10 1.27
C MET A 26 13.07 0.83 0.58
N ARG A 27 13.57 1.89 -0.09
CA ARG A 27 12.77 2.77 -0.92
C ARG A 27 12.50 2.10 -2.27
N ILE A 28 11.21 1.89 -2.62
CA ILE A 28 10.80 1.22 -3.86
C ILE A 28 10.31 2.20 -4.93
N LEU A 29 9.54 3.24 -4.56
CA LEU A 29 9.17 4.35 -5.44
C LEU A 29 9.51 5.67 -4.76
N ASN A 30 9.91 6.67 -5.54
CA ASN A 30 10.33 7.95 -5.01
C ASN A 30 10.08 9.09 -6.02
N GLU A 31 8.95 9.75 -5.86
CA GLU A 31 8.54 10.90 -6.67
C GLU A 31 8.81 12.23 -5.95
N ALA A 32 8.55 13.35 -6.60
CA ALA A 32 8.82 14.68 -6.04
C ALA A 32 8.14 14.90 -4.68
N ASN A 33 6.88 14.52 -4.54
CA ASN A 33 6.04 14.84 -3.37
C ASN A 33 5.61 13.61 -2.57
N SER A 34 5.83 12.40 -3.08
CA SER A 34 5.40 11.16 -2.44
C SER A 34 6.41 10.04 -2.65
N TYR A 35 6.31 8.99 -1.84
CA TYR A 35 7.18 7.84 -1.95
C TYR A 35 6.54 6.57 -1.37
N ILE A 36 7.12 5.42 -1.72
CA ILE A 36 6.79 4.13 -1.12
C ILE A 36 8.08 3.46 -0.65
N SER A 37 8.08 3.02 0.61
CA SER A 37 9.16 2.24 1.22
C SER A 37 8.63 0.94 1.80
N LEU A 38 9.48 -0.07 1.84
CA LEU A 38 9.28 -1.26 2.64
C LEU A 38 10.07 -1.15 3.93
N PHE A 39 9.52 -1.65 5.02
CA PHE A 39 10.17 -1.83 6.30
C PHE A 39 10.05 -3.27 6.77
N SER A 40 11.10 -3.78 7.39
CA SER A 40 11.11 -5.05 8.12
C SER A 40 11.77 -4.80 9.47
N LEU A 41 11.00 -4.98 10.54
CA LEU A 41 11.43 -4.85 11.93
C LEU A 41 11.52 -6.26 12.54
N ALA A 42 12.67 -6.59 13.10
CA ALA A 42 12.82 -7.81 13.91
C ALA A 42 12.00 -7.70 15.20
N LYS A 43 11.89 -8.81 15.92
CA LYS A 43 11.15 -8.87 17.19
C LYS A 43 11.64 -7.83 18.19
N ASN A 44 10.71 -7.09 18.78
CA ASN A 44 10.89 -6.01 19.76
C ASN A 44 11.64 -4.77 19.23
N GLU A 45 12.02 -4.74 17.95
CA GLU A 45 12.63 -3.55 17.36
C GLU A 45 11.61 -2.43 17.18
N GLU A 46 12.11 -1.20 17.23
CA GLU A 46 11.30 0.01 17.19
C GLU A 46 11.94 1.10 16.32
N ILE A 47 11.12 1.73 15.50
CA ILE A 47 11.43 3.04 14.92
C ILE A 47 11.02 4.07 15.97
N THR A 48 12.02 4.81 16.50
CA THR A 48 11.82 5.80 17.56
C THR A 48 10.89 6.92 17.15
N ALA A 49 10.28 7.57 18.15
CA ALA A 49 9.27 8.59 17.91
C ALA A 49 9.83 9.76 17.11
N GLU A 50 9.13 10.13 16.06
CA GLU A 50 9.42 11.24 15.18
C GLU A 50 8.12 11.90 14.70
N ALA A 51 8.20 13.14 14.25
CA ALA A 51 7.10 13.84 13.59
C ALA A 51 7.50 14.18 12.16
N MET A 52 6.60 13.87 11.21
CA MET A 52 6.82 14.12 9.79
C MET A 52 5.94 15.24 9.27
N LEU A 53 6.45 16.02 8.32
CA LEU A 53 5.72 17.14 7.71
C LEU A 53 4.55 16.68 6.80
N GLY A 54 4.57 15.45 6.30
CA GLY A 54 3.52 14.88 5.46
C GLY A 54 2.88 13.65 6.11
N ASN A 55 1.68 13.30 5.68
CA ASN A 55 0.99 12.12 6.16
C ASN A 55 1.77 10.85 5.82
N ARG A 56 1.61 9.83 6.66
CA ARG A 56 2.12 8.47 6.47
C ARG A 56 0.97 7.49 6.48
N TYR A 57 1.03 6.55 5.56
CA TYR A 57 0.06 5.45 5.44
C TYR A 57 0.83 4.15 5.52
N TYR A 58 0.41 3.28 6.43
CA TYR A 58 1.03 2.00 6.68
C TYR A 58 0.10 0.86 6.28
N TYR A 59 0.59 -0.05 5.47
CA TYR A 59 -0.06 -1.33 5.23
C TYR A 59 0.83 -2.45 5.76
N CYS A 60 0.31 -3.23 6.70
CA CYS A 60 1.01 -4.39 7.25
C CYS A 60 0.84 -5.60 6.34
N PHE A 61 1.90 -5.98 5.62
CA PHE A 61 1.83 -7.14 4.74
C PHE A 61 2.30 -8.44 5.40
N ASN A 62 2.97 -8.36 6.58
CA ASN A 62 3.32 -9.54 7.39
C ASN A 62 3.59 -9.15 8.84
N GLY A 63 3.19 -10.02 9.77
CA GLY A 63 3.49 -9.92 11.18
C GLY A 63 2.51 -9.09 11.98
N ASN A 64 2.96 -8.60 13.13
CA ASN A 64 2.18 -7.78 14.04
C ASN A 64 3.07 -6.81 14.83
N GLY A 65 2.46 -5.71 15.24
CA GLY A 65 3.14 -4.66 15.98
C GLY A 65 2.19 -3.61 16.50
N GLU A 66 2.75 -2.46 16.81
CA GLU A 66 2.04 -1.31 17.36
C GLU A 66 2.57 -0.04 16.73
N ILE A 67 1.68 0.84 16.29
CA ILE A 67 2.01 2.21 15.91
C ILE A 67 1.44 3.12 16.99
N SER A 68 2.31 3.80 17.74
CA SER A 68 1.90 4.77 18.75
C SER A 68 1.81 6.14 18.11
N VAL A 69 0.68 6.81 18.22
CA VAL A 69 0.46 8.18 17.72
C VAL A 69 0.07 9.05 18.91
N GLU A 70 0.85 10.11 19.19
CA GLU A 70 0.66 10.97 20.37
C GLU A 70 0.47 10.17 21.67
N ASN A 71 1.32 9.14 21.88
CA ASN A 71 1.26 8.17 22.98
C ASN A 71 0.03 7.23 22.98
N ASN A 72 -0.85 7.30 21.99
CA ASN A 72 -1.97 6.37 21.83
C ASN A 72 -1.52 5.17 21.01
N LYS A 73 -1.49 4.02 21.64
CA LYS A 73 -1.09 2.75 21.02
C LYS A 73 -2.17 2.20 20.10
N LYS A 74 -1.79 1.90 18.88
CA LYS A 74 -2.63 1.38 17.80
C LYS A 74 -2.05 0.02 17.37
N PRO A 75 -2.66 -1.11 17.74
CA PRO A 75 -2.21 -2.41 17.25
C PRO A 75 -2.39 -2.48 15.73
N ILE A 76 -1.42 -3.11 15.05
CA ILE A 76 -1.45 -3.37 13.62
C ILE A 76 -0.98 -4.80 13.35
N LYS A 77 -1.66 -5.51 12.43
CA LYS A 77 -1.34 -6.88 12.02
C LYS A 77 -1.48 -7.05 10.52
N THR A 78 -1.04 -8.18 10.02
CA THR A 78 -1.15 -8.53 8.58
C THR A 78 -2.56 -8.26 8.03
N GLY A 79 -2.61 -7.48 6.95
CA GLY A 79 -3.84 -7.05 6.27
C GLY A 79 -4.37 -5.70 6.74
N ASP A 80 -3.86 -5.16 7.84
CA ASP A 80 -4.33 -3.88 8.38
C ASP A 80 -3.67 -2.69 7.68
N PHE A 81 -4.44 -1.60 7.64
CA PHE A 81 -4.02 -0.29 7.15
C PHE A 81 -4.24 0.77 8.24
N LEU A 82 -3.32 1.74 8.33
CA LEU A 82 -3.39 2.83 9.31
C LEU A 82 -2.80 4.11 8.72
N GLU A 83 -3.45 5.25 8.99
CA GLU A 83 -2.94 6.58 8.68
C GLU A 83 -2.34 7.24 9.93
N VAL A 84 -1.21 7.92 9.75
CA VAL A 84 -0.62 8.86 10.69
C VAL A 84 -0.61 10.24 10.02
N LEU A 85 -1.34 11.17 10.61
CA LEU A 85 -1.42 12.54 10.11
C LEU A 85 -0.09 13.28 10.32
N ALA A 86 0.19 14.22 9.43
CA ALA A 86 1.34 15.11 9.50
C ALA A 86 1.44 15.81 10.88
N ASN A 87 2.67 16.09 11.31
CA ASN A 87 3.02 16.78 12.55
C ASN A 87 2.65 16.05 13.86
N ASN A 88 2.05 14.84 13.80
CA ASN A 88 1.89 14.01 14.99
C ASN A 88 3.20 13.24 15.28
N ASN A 89 3.57 13.17 16.55
CA ASN A 89 4.62 12.25 16.99
C ASN A 89 4.14 10.82 16.89
N TYR A 90 4.93 9.96 16.25
CA TYR A 90 4.59 8.54 16.18
C TYR A 90 5.84 7.66 16.25
N SER A 91 5.68 6.45 16.75
CA SER A 91 6.69 5.39 16.73
C SER A 91 6.07 4.09 16.21
N VAL A 92 6.91 3.20 15.68
CA VAL A 92 6.50 1.90 15.16
C VAL A 92 7.28 0.82 15.88
N LYS A 93 6.60 -0.10 16.55
CA LYS A 93 7.19 -1.19 17.31
C LYS A 93 6.72 -2.55 16.82
N SER A 94 7.67 -3.45 16.62
CA SER A 94 7.39 -4.86 16.33
C SER A 94 7.15 -5.64 17.63
N LEU A 95 6.13 -6.49 17.65
CA LEU A 95 5.88 -7.43 18.78
C LEU A 95 6.49 -8.80 18.50
N ASP A 96 6.56 -9.19 17.24
CA ASP A 96 7.26 -10.39 16.77
C ASP A 96 8.12 -10.01 15.57
N THR A 97 7.68 -10.24 14.35
CA THR A 97 8.23 -9.61 13.13
C THR A 97 7.17 -8.68 12.59
N LEU A 98 7.57 -7.50 12.12
CA LEU A 98 6.64 -6.56 11.50
C LEU A 98 7.17 -6.09 10.15
N LYS A 99 6.40 -6.35 9.09
CA LYS A 99 6.74 -5.88 7.74
C LYS A 99 5.66 -4.96 7.21
N LEU A 100 6.08 -3.76 6.80
CA LEU A 100 5.18 -2.68 6.41
C LEU A 100 5.52 -2.15 5.01
N ILE A 101 4.48 -1.81 4.25
CA ILE A 101 4.58 -0.81 3.19
C ILE A 101 4.28 0.53 3.85
N GLU A 102 5.24 1.46 3.81
CA GLU A 102 5.04 2.86 4.15
C GLU A 102 4.84 3.67 2.87
N ILE A 103 3.74 4.39 2.80
CA ILE A 103 3.46 5.36 1.76
C ILE A 103 3.54 6.73 2.42
N GLY A 104 4.46 7.58 1.97
CA GLY A 104 4.74 8.87 2.59
C GLY A 104 4.51 10.05 1.66
N GLU A 105 3.91 11.10 2.19
CA GLU A 105 3.97 12.44 1.62
C GLU A 105 5.20 13.16 2.16
N LYS A 106 5.95 13.88 1.30
CA LYS A 106 7.17 14.59 1.70
C LYS A 106 6.88 15.93 2.37
N ILE A 107 5.81 16.60 1.92
CA ILE A 107 5.29 17.85 2.48
C ILE A 107 3.78 17.70 2.53
N GLY A 108 3.15 18.15 3.61
CA GLY A 108 1.68 18.17 3.70
C GLY A 108 1.11 19.13 2.67
N ASP A 109 0.21 18.66 1.81
CA ASP A 109 -0.53 19.52 0.89
C ASP A 109 -1.72 20.12 1.65
N GLU A 110 -1.54 21.36 2.14
CA GLU A 110 -2.59 22.10 2.87
C GLU A 110 -3.71 22.61 1.95
N THR A 111 -3.57 22.47 0.62
CA THR A 111 -4.43 23.18 -0.36
C THR A 111 -5.62 22.38 -0.88
N MET A 112 -5.73 21.10 -0.55
CA MET A 112 -6.84 20.24 -1.00
C MET A 112 -7.69 19.80 0.19
N GLU A 113 -9.00 20.08 0.13
CA GLU A 113 -9.97 19.45 1.02
C GLU A 113 -9.77 17.93 0.99
N ASN A 114 -9.27 17.39 2.08
CA ASN A 114 -9.09 15.96 2.26
C ASN A 114 -10.47 15.29 2.22
N GLN A 115 -10.82 14.65 1.11
CA GLN A 115 -11.86 13.62 1.12
C GLN A 115 -11.29 12.38 1.81
N THR A 116 -10.91 12.55 3.06
CA THR A 116 -10.49 11.45 3.92
C THR A 116 -11.74 10.68 4.31
N LEU A 117 -11.76 9.38 4.08
CA LEU A 117 -12.88 8.56 4.55
C LEU A 117 -12.96 8.62 6.08
N LYS A 118 -14.17 8.65 6.64
CA LYS A 118 -14.41 8.60 8.09
C LYS A 118 -13.66 7.46 8.81
N MET A 119 -13.32 6.39 8.09
CA MET A 119 -12.51 5.27 8.62
C MET A 119 -11.08 5.69 8.95
N LEU A 120 -10.48 6.62 8.19
CA LEU A 120 -9.14 7.17 8.48
C LEU A 120 -9.19 8.16 9.65
N GLU A 121 -10.28 8.92 9.79
CA GLU A 121 -10.45 9.89 10.88
C GLU A 121 -10.39 9.26 12.29
N SER A 122 -10.67 7.96 12.41
CA SER A 122 -10.59 7.26 13.70
C SER A 122 -9.16 6.97 14.18
N ALA A 123 -8.15 7.19 13.33
CA ALA A 123 -6.74 6.87 13.56
C ALA A 123 -6.54 5.46 14.16
N SER A 124 -7.36 4.50 13.75
CA SER A 124 -7.31 3.09 14.15
C SER A 124 -6.93 2.23 12.97
N ALA A 125 -6.18 1.16 13.21
CA ALA A 125 -5.90 0.17 12.17
C ALA A 125 -7.19 -0.59 11.80
N PHE A 126 -7.37 -0.88 10.51
CA PHE A 126 -8.51 -1.62 9.99
C PHE A 126 -8.08 -2.56 8.86
N SER A 127 -8.83 -3.66 8.67
CA SER A 127 -8.59 -4.61 7.58
C SER A 127 -8.86 -3.94 6.23
N LEU A 128 -7.82 -3.86 5.40
CA LEU A 128 -7.89 -3.17 4.12
C LEU A 128 -8.80 -3.92 3.12
N ALA A 129 -8.76 -5.25 3.12
CA ALA A 129 -9.58 -6.06 2.22
C ALA A 129 -11.09 -5.95 2.51
N ASP A 130 -11.47 -5.55 3.75
CA ASP A 130 -12.87 -5.40 4.15
C ASP A 130 -13.46 -4.04 3.74
N CYS A 131 -12.64 -3.14 3.18
CA CYS A 131 -13.10 -1.85 2.68
C CYS A 131 -14.03 -1.95 1.46
N VAL A 132 -13.94 -3.04 0.70
CA VAL A 132 -14.74 -3.29 -0.50
C VAL A 132 -15.30 -4.71 -0.47
N GLU A 133 -16.54 -4.87 -0.92
CA GLU A 133 -17.20 -6.16 -1.05
C GLU A 133 -17.14 -6.64 -2.52
N TYR A 134 -17.20 -7.96 -2.73
CA TYR A 134 -17.43 -8.51 -4.05
C TYR A 134 -18.90 -8.30 -4.44
N LYS A 135 -19.13 -7.77 -5.64
CA LYS A 135 -20.46 -7.65 -6.25
C LYS A 135 -20.46 -8.33 -7.60
N GLU A 136 -21.44 -9.22 -7.81
CA GLU A 136 -21.56 -9.99 -9.05
C GLU A 136 -21.60 -9.08 -10.28
N GLY A 137 -20.76 -9.39 -11.28
CA GLY A 137 -20.64 -8.64 -12.52
C GLY A 137 -20.18 -7.19 -12.35
N GLN A 138 -19.42 -6.88 -11.29
CA GLN A 138 -18.99 -5.51 -11.04
C GLN A 138 -17.55 -5.43 -10.54
N ILE A 139 -16.94 -4.27 -10.84
CA ILE A 139 -15.76 -3.77 -10.16
C ILE A 139 -16.23 -2.75 -9.12
N VAL A 140 -15.87 -2.95 -7.84
CA VAL A 140 -16.13 -1.97 -6.78
C VAL A 140 -14.82 -1.28 -6.45
N SER A 141 -14.84 0.05 -6.41
CA SER A 141 -13.67 0.89 -6.13
C SER A 141 -13.96 1.84 -4.99
N LYS A 142 -13.00 2.03 -4.08
CA LYS A 142 -13.08 2.96 -2.96
C LYS A 142 -11.75 3.68 -2.77
N ASN A 143 -11.77 5.00 -2.96
CA ASN A 143 -10.60 5.82 -2.68
C ASN A 143 -10.44 6.02 -1.17
N LEU A 144 -9.27 5.70 -0.63
CA LEU A 144 -8.87 6.02 0.73
C LEU A 144 -8.19 7.39 0.77
N VAL A 145 -7.36 7.67 -0.22
CA VAL A 145 -6.66 8.93 -0.41
C VAL A 145 -6.82 9.36 -1.86
N ALA A 146 -7.20 10.61 -2.09
CA ALA A 146 -7.33 11.19 -3.42
C ALA A 146 -6.76 12.62 -3.40
N LYS A 147 -5.45 12.74 -3.62
CA LYS A 147 -4.69 13.99 -3.68
C LYS A 147 -4.04 14.15 -5.05
N ALA A 148 -3.57 15.35 -5.35
CA ALA A 148 -2.91 15.63 -6.62
C ALA A 148 -1.70 14.73 -6.89
N ASN A 149 -0.91 14.44 -5.85
CA ASN A 149 0.36 13.71 -5.88
C ASN A 149 0.29 12.27 -5.34
N LEU A 150 -0.83 11.88 -4.74
CA LEU A 150 -1.00 10.56 -4.13
C LEU A 150 -2.46 10.09 -4.24
N VAL A 151 -2.65 8.90 -4.79
CA VAL A 151 -3.95 8.23 -4.77
C VAL A 151 -3.78 6.84 -4.19
N ILE A 152 -4.60 6.49 -3.18
CA ILE A 152 -4.69 5.14 -2.63
C ILE A 152 -6.12 4.66 -2.79
N THR A 153 -6.30 3.59 -3.54
CA THR A 153 -7.60 3.02 -3.88
C THR A 153 -7.63 1.54 -3.56
N VAL A 154 -8.70 1.06 -2.94
CA VAL A 154 -8.97 -0.37 -2.80
C VAL A 154 -10.03 -0.76 -3.82
N MET A 155 -9.80 -1.86 -4.51
CA MET A 155 -10.69 -2.36 -5.56
C MET A 155 -10.99 -3.84 -5.36
N SER A 156 -12.22 -4.23 -5.67
CA SER A 156 -12.60 -5.63 -5.82
C SER A 156 -13.11 -5.88 -7.24
N PHE A 157 -12.75 -7.01 -7.79
CA PHE A 157 -13.14 -7.45 -9.12
C PHE A 157 -13.93 -8.74 -9.00
N TRP A 158 -15.11 -8.79 -9.60
CA TRP A 158 -15.81 -10.04 -9.80
C TRP A 158 -15.16 -10.81 -10.95
N LYS A 159 -15.18 -12.15 -10.89
CA LYS A 159 -14.65 -12.99 -11.97
C LYS A 159 -15.27 -12.63 -13.32
N GLY A 160 -14.43 -12.44 -14.32
CA GLY A 160 -14.79 -12.00 -15.66
C GLY A 160 -14.72 -10.49 -15.88
N GLU A 161 -14.61 -9.69 -14.79
CA GLU A 161 -14.48 -8.25 -14.90
C GLU A 161 -13.03 -7.81 -15.21
N SER A 162 -12.88 -6.70 -15.93
CA SER A 162 -11.59 -6.18 -16.34
C SER A 162 -11.58 -4.67 -16.44
N LEU A 163 -10.41 -4.07 -16.25
CA LEU A 163 -10.12 -2.71 -16.66
C LEU A 163 -9.42 -2.74 -18.01
N ASP A 164 -10.02 -2.06 -18.98
CA ASP A 164 -9.46 -1.93 -20.33
C ASP A 164 -8.07 -1.28 -20.31
N PRO A 165 -7.24 -1.49 -21.35
CA PRO A 165 -5.94 -0.88 -21.46
C PRO A 165 -5.98 0.63 -21.33
N HIS A 166 -5.29 1.17 -20.35
CA HIS A 166 -5.18 2.60 -20.05
C HIS A 166 -3.77 2.95 -19.57
N LYS A 167 -3.51 4.25 -19.34
CA LYS A 167 -2.24 4.76 -18.83
C LYS A 167 -2.46 5.58 -17.57
N ALA A 168 -1.61 5.40 -16.58
CA ALA A 168 -1.57 6.23 -15.39
C ALA A 168 -0.52 7.34 -15.53
N PRO A 169 -0.73 8.55 -14.97
CA PRO A 169 0.23 9.65 -15.07
C PRO A 169 1.43 9.54 -14.12
N GLY A 170 1.44 8.57 -13.22
CA GLY A 170 2.50 8.30 -12.26
C GLY A 170 2.76 6.80 -12.14
N ASP A 171 3.82 6.44 -11.43
CA ASP A 171 4.11 5.05 -11.09
C ASP A 171 3.09 4.53 -10.09
N ALA A 172 2.59 3.33 -10.33
CA ALA A 172 1.61 2.70 -9.45
C ALA A 172 2.16 1.40 -8.87
N LEU A 173 2.04 1.24 -7.55
CA LEU A 173 2.20 -0.04 -6.87
C LEU A 173 0.83 -0.67 -6.71
N VAL A 174 0.63 -1.88 -7.22
CA VAL A 174 -0.51 -2.73 -6.92
C VAL A 174 -0.09 -3.80 -5.92
N THR A 175 -0.94 -4.06 -4.92
CA THR A 175 -0.76 -5.15 -3.95
C THR A 175 -2.05 -5.95 -3.90
N VAL A 176 -1.99 -7.25 -4.17
CA VAL A 176 -3.18 -8.12 -4.14
C VAL A 176 -3.48 -8.51 -2.69
N LEU A 177 -4.68 -8.16 -2.25
CA LEU A 177 -5.18 -8.36 -0.89
C LEU A 177 -5.90 -9.70 -0.72
N ASP A 178 -6.56 -10.17 -1.78
CA ASP A 178 -7.29 -11.44 -1.82
C ASP A 178 -7.41 -11.96 -3.25
N GLY A 179 -7.36 -13.28 -3.45
CA GLY A 179 -7.43 -13.92 -4.77
C GLY A 179 -6.17 -13.72 -5.61
N GLU A 180 -6.34 -13.65 -6.94
CA GLU A 180 -5.28 -13.35 -7.90
C GLU A 180 -5.83 -12.54 -9.08
N GLY A 181 -5.02 -11.59 -9.56
CA GLY A 181 -5.32 -10.77 -10.73
C GLY A 181 -4.33 -11.00 -11.85
N LYS A 182 -4.80 -10.99 -13.09
CA LYS A 182 -3.97 -10.96 -14.29
C LYS A 182 -3.72 -9.51 -14.69
N TYR A 183 -2.45 -9.18 -14.84
CA TYR A 183 -2.01 -7.85 -15.25
C TYR A 183 -1.34 -7.95 -16.62
N ILE A 184 -1.60 -6.97 -17.47
CA ILE A 184 -0.99 -6.86 -18.79
C ILE A 184 -0.33 -5.50 -18.85
N VAL A 185 1.01 -5.46 -18.98
CA VAL A 185 1.81 -4.22 -19.02
C VAL A 185 2.65 -4.24 -20.28
N ASP A 186 2.47 -3.25 -21.15
CA ASP A 186 3.15 -3.16 -22.45
C ASP A 186 3.05 -4.48 -23.25
N GLY A 187 1.84 -5.08 -23.26
CA GLY A 187 1.55 -6.34 -23.93
C GLY A 187 2.04 -7.62 -23.24
N LYS A 188 2.77 -7.50 -22.10
CA LYS A 188 3.22 -8.67 -21.33
C LYS A 188 2.23 -8.99 -20.22
N ALA A 189 1.70 -10.22 -20.23
CA ALA A 189 0.78 -10.70 -19.22
C ALA A 189 1.53 -11.44 -18.09
N PHE A 190 1.09 -11.21 -16.85
CA PHE A 190 1.57 -11.92 -15.66
C PHE A 190 0.49 -11.96 -14.59
N ILE A 191 0.59 -12.90 -13.65
CA ILE A 191 -0.34 -13.06 -12.52
C ILE A 191 0.30 -12.49 -11.26
N VAL A 192 -0.50 -11.78 -10.47
CA VAL A 192 -0.14 -11.33 -9.13
C VAL A 192 -1.14 -11.95 -8.16
N LYS A 193 -0.64 -12.65 -7.16
CA LYS A 193 -1.44 -13.40 -6.18
C LYS A 193 -1.51 -12.66 -4.86
N LYS A 194 -2.44 -13.07 -4.01
CA LYS A 194 -2.57 -12.57 -2.63
C LYS A 194 -1.20 -12.49 -1.93
N GLY A 195 -0.89 -11.30 -1.39
CA GLY A 195 0.36 -10.99 -0.70
C GLY A 195 1.52 -10.60 -1.63
N GLU A 196 1.34 -10.71 -2.96
CA GLU A 196 2.29 -10.22 -3.94
C GLU A 196 1.91 -8.81 -4.41
N SER A 197 2.89 -8.14 -5.01
CA SER A 197 2.75 -6.79 -5.55
C SER A 197 3.35 -6.70 -6.96
N ALA A 198 3.04 -5.63 -7.67
CA ALA A 198 3.69 -5.30 -8.94
C ALA A 198 3.76 -3.79 -9.13
N VAL A 199 4.78 -3.31 -9.84
CA VAL A 199 4.88 -1.91 -10.26
C VAL A 199 4.39 -1.77 -11.69
N LEU A 200 3.44 -0.87 -11.88
CA LEU A 200 2.90 -0.43 -13.18
C LEU A 200 3.51 0.93 -13.50
N PRO A 201 4.42 1.04 -14.51
CA PRO A 201 5.12 2.29 -14.77
C PRO A 201 4.22 3.38 -15.32
N ALA A 202 4.57 4.62 -15.01
CA ALA A 202 3.91 5.82 -15.54
C ALA A 202 3.87 5.82 -17.07
N ASN A 203 2.72 6.21 -17.63
CA ASN A 203 2.50 6.38 -19.07
C ASN A 203 2.66 5.11 -19.93
N ILE A 204 2.86 3.95 -19.33
CA ILE A 204 2.87 2.65 -20.01
C ILE A 204 1.46 2.06 -20.01
N PRO A 205 0.94 1.58 -21.17
CA PRO A 205 -0.37 0.95 -21.22
C PRO A 205 -0.42 -0.30 -20.36
N HIS A 206 -1.47 -0.40 -19.54
CA HIS A 206 -1.72 -1.58 -18.71
C HIS A 206 -3.22 -1.89 -18.58
N ALA A 207 -3.52 -3.16 -18.40
CA ALA A 207 -4.85 -3.69 -18.14
C ALA A 207 -4.83 -4.62 -16.93
N VAL A 208 -6.01 -4.83 -16.33
CA VAL A 208 -6.18 -5.70 -15.16
C VAL A 208 -7.41 -6.56 -15.36
N GLU A 209 -7.32 -7.87 -15.16
CA GLU A 209 -8.38 -8.83 -15.42
C GLU A 209 -8.56 -9.80 -14.24
N ALA A 210 -9.81 -10.04 -13.86
CA ALA A 210 -10.23 -11.13 -12.96
C ALA A 210 -10.55 -12.39 -13.78
N GLU A 211 -9.52 -12.99 -14.42
CA GLU A 211 -9.70 -14.06 -15.40
C GLU A 211 -10.24 -15.36 -14.78
N THR A 212 -9.65 -15.79 -13.67
CA THR A 212 -9.91 -17.10 -13.06
C THR A 212 -10.86 -17.06 -11.88
N GLN A 213 -10.79 -16.00 -11.06
CA GLN A 213 -11.52 -15.86 -9.81
C GLN A 213 -11.72 -14.38 -9.45
N ASN A 214 -12.53 -14.12 -8.43
CA ASN A 214 -12.62 -12.80 -7.81
C ASN A 214 -11.30 -12.45 -7.15
N PHE A 215 -10.94 -11.16 -7.13
CA PHE A 215 -9.78 -10.71 -6.38
C PHE A 215 -9.96 -9.27 -5.86
N LYS A 216 -9.16 -8.92 -4.86
CA LYS A 216 -9.08 -7.56 -4.32
C LYS A 216 -7.65 -7.05 -4.39
N MET A 217 -7.48 -5.77 -4.64
CA MET A 217 -6.17 -5.12 -4.65
C MET A 217 -6.21 -3.73 -3.99
N MET A 218 -5.06 -3.31 -3.47
CA MET A 218 -4.73 -1.92 -3.19
C MET A 218 -3.92 -1.38 -4.37
N LEU A 219 -4.33 -0.24 -4.89
CA LEU A 219 -3.58 0.57 -5.86
C LEU A 219 -3.02 1.78 -5.13
N THR A 220 -1.71 2.01 -5.21
CA THR A 220 -1.04 3.22 -4.73
C THR A 220 -0.37 3.90 -5.91
N LEU A 221 -0.93 5.02 -6.36
CA LEU A 221 -0.38 5.86 -7.43
C LEU A 221 0.39 7.02 -6.82
N VAL A 222 1.68 7.14 -7.13
CA VAL A 222 2.58 8.24 -6.76
C VAL A 222 2.91 9.09 -7.99
N LYS A 223 2.95 10.45 -7.81
CA LYS A 223 3.19 11.41 -8.89
C LYS A 223 4.23 12.45 -8.48
#